data_e58bf9fadb41c19172974408acfe7cdb
#
_entry.id   e58bf9fadb41c19172974408acfe7cdb
#
_cell.length_a   1.000
_cell.length_b   1.000
_cell.length_c   1.000
_cell.angle_alpha   90.00
_cell.angle_beta   90.00
_cell.angle_gamma   90.00
#
_symmetry.space_group_name_H-M   'P 1'
#
loop_
_entity.id
_entity.type
_entity.pdbx_description
1 polymer ?
#
loop_
_entity_poly.entity_id
_entity_poly.type
_entity_poly.pdbx_seq_one_letter_code
_entity_poly.pdbx_strand_id
1 'polypeptide(L)'
;MVAKLDGGCLVTRLREGEARRDGATTTWNHFRGEGVSLRVIDIDGATSLINESSEEVLYVIDGSGTANGQDIESNTGIYLPPNTALELEGTMTIASSQCGGQALSPVRTGMNACPPQIVSLRDKPMQKTGDRWYRELISQQVTQFVGAIPPGRAPDHHHLYEEVICILDGEGTMWAGASSTPIASGSCIFLPRKQVHCVENRGTSEMRLLGVFYPAGSPAARY
;
A
#
# COMPACT_ATOMS: atom_id res chain seq x y z
N MET A 1 -5.75 -16.59 8.17
CA MET A 1 -4.44 -17.16 8.66
C MET A 1 -3.33 -16.61 7.78
N VAL A 2 -2.26 -16.08 8.37
CA VAL A 2 -1.12 -15.52 7.63
C VAL A 2 -0.34 -16.68 7.00
N ALA A 3 -0.24 -16.70 5.67
CA ALA A 3 0.65 -17.61 4.95
C ALA A 3 2.08 -17.05 5.00
N LYS A 4 3.04 -17.90 5.37
CA LYS A 4 4.47 -17.59 5.38
C LYS A 4 5.15 -18.34 4.24
N LEU A 5 5.79 -17.59 3.35
CA LEU A 5 6.53 -18.12 2.21
C LEU A 5 8.05 -17.96 2.44
N ASP A 6 8.83 -18.50 1.52
CA ASP A 6 10.29 -18.41 1.59
C ASP A 6 10.78 -16.96 1.71
N GLY A 7 11.94 -16.80 2.35
CA GLY A 7 12.62 -15.52 2.52
C GLY A 7 11.86 -14.49 3.35
N GLY A 8 10.78 -14.88 4.05
CA GLY A 8 10.02 -14.01 4.92
C GLY A 8 8.86 -13.26 4.24
N CYS A 9 8.49 -13.63 3.01
CA CYS A 9 7.26 -13.13 2.40
C CYS A 9 6.05 -13.59 3.21
N LEU A 10 5.13 -12.65 3.47
CA LEU A 10 3.92 -12.90 4.25
C LEU A 10 2.69 -12.55 3.42
N VAL A 11 1.64 -13.35 3.50
CA VAL A 11 0.37 -13.10 2.80
C VAL A 11 -0.78 -13.26 3.78
N THR A 12 -1.69 -12.29 3.80
CA THR A 12 -2.92 -12.29 4.62
C THR A 12 -4.07 -11.63 3.86
N ARG A 13 -5.19 -11.34 4.51
CA ARG A 13 -6.34 -10.64 3.92
C ARG A 13 -6.65 -9.35 4.67
N LEU A 14 -7.31 -8.39 4.01
CA LEU A 14 -7.61 -7.03 4.52
C LEU A 14 -8.18 -7.01 5.96
N ARG A 15 -9.08 -7.93 6.29
CA ARG A 15 -9.74 -7.98 7.61
C ARG A 15 -9.44 -9.25 8.38
N GLU A 16 -8.26 -9.82 8.14
CA GLU A 16 -7.82 -11.01 8.86
C GLU A 16 -6.98 -10.64 10.08
N GLY A 17 -7.16 -11.39 11.16
CA GLY A 17 -6.46 -11.16 12.43
C GLY A 17 -7.30 -10.39 13.44
N GLU A 18 -6.64 -9.90 14.47
CA GLU A 18 -7.27 -9.14 15.54
C GLU A 18 -7.56 -7.70 15.08
N ALA A 19 -8.79 -7.27 15.25
CA ALA A 19 -9.24 -5.92 14.98
C ALA A 19 -9.23 -5.06 16.24
N ARG A 20 -8.71 -3.85 16.15
CA ARG A 20 -8.84 -2.81 17.18
C ARG A 20 -9.91 -1.82 16.76
N ARG A 21 -10.92 -1.62 17.61
CA ARG A 21 -11.95 -0.59 17.42
C ARG A 21 -11.63 0.64 18.27
N ASP A 22 -11.80 1.82 17.65
CA ASP A 22 -11.61 3.11 18.31
C ASP A 22 -12.52 4.16 17.65
N GLY A 23 -13.60 4.53 18.34
CA GLY A 23 -14.60 5.44 17.78
C GLY A 23 -15.16 4.95 16.45
N ALA A 24 -15.02 5.78 15.42
CA ALA A 24 -15.47 5.50 14.06
C ALA A 24 -14.53 4.57 13.27
N THR A 25 -13.43 4.07 13.87
CA THR A 25 -12.44 3.26 13.16
C THR A 25 -12.40 1.82 13.64
N THR A 26 -12.14 0.90 12.68
CA THR A 26 -11.74 -0.47 12.98
C THR A 26 -10.44 -0.75 12.23
N THR A 27 -9.37 -1.11 12.92
CA THR A 27 -8.02 -1.25 12.38
C THR A 27 -7.50 -2.68 12.50
N TRP A 28 -6.94 -3.21 11.42
CA TRP A 28 -6.15 -4.45 11.36
C TRP A 28 -4.69 -4.11 11.05
N ASN A 29 -3.77 -4.46 11.96
CA ASN A 29 -2.34 -4.30 11.73
C ASN A 29 -1.79 -5.61 11.14
N HIS A 30 -1.33 -5.57 9.89
CA HIS A 30 -0.91 -6.76 9.16
C HIS A 30 0.59 -7.01 9.22
N PHE A 31 1.37 -6.01 8.82
CA PHE A 31 2.81 -6.17 8.68
C PHE A 31 3.55 -4.99 9.30
N ARG A 32 4.72 -5.31 9.86
CA ARG A 32 5.67 -4.31 10.33
C ARG A 32 7.07 -4.78 9.96
N GLY A 33 7.57 -4.26 8.83
CA GLY A 33 8.94 -4.42 8.39
C GLY A 33 9.90 -3.44 9.07
N GLU A 34 11.13 -3.39 8.60
CA GLU A 34 12.13 -2.42 9.06
C GLU A 34 11.85 -1.01 8.52
N GLY A 35 11.37 -0.90 7.28
CA GLY A 35 11.14 0.36 6.58
C GLY A 35 9.68 0.61 6.18
N VAL A 36 8.84 -0.40 6.08
CA VAL A 36 7.43 -0.25 5.70
C VAL A 36 6.51 -1.11 6.56
N SER A 37 5.36 -0.57 6.91
CA SER A 37 4.29 -1.30 7.58
C SER A 37 3.00 -1.25 6.75
N LEU A 38 2.06 -2.13 7.04
CA LEU A 38 0.71 -2.10 6.46
C LEU A 38 -0.34 -2.31 7.54
N ARG A 39 -1.31 -1.42 7.56
CA ARG A 39 -2.56 -1.59 8.30
C ARG A 39 -3.75 -1.30 7.38
N VAL A 40 -4.87 -1.90 7.69
CA VAL A 40 -6.16 -1.61 7.05
C VAL A 40 -7.06 -0.95 8.07
N ILE A 41 -7.76 0.08 7.65
CA ILE A 41 -8.64 0.89 8.49
C ILE A 41 -10.00 0.96 7.80
N ASP A 42 -11.03 0.44 8.46
CA ASP A 42 -12.41 0.73 8.10
C ASP A 42 -12.86 1.97 8.90
N ILE A 43 -13.41 2.93 8.22
CA ILE A 43 -13.95 4.18 8.78
C ILE A 43 -15.46 4.20 8.55
N ASP A 44 -16.22 4.52 9.59
CA ASP A 44 -17.66 4.74 9.54
C ASP A 44 -18.03 5.93 10.44
N GLY A 45 -17.95 7.13 9.88
CA GLY A 45 -18.14 8.42 10.55
C GLY A 45 -16.91 9.32 10.46
N ALA A 46 -16.75 10.21 11.46
CA ALA A 46 -15.66 11.16 11.53
C ALA A 46 -14.52 10.67 12.42
N THR A 47 -13.29 10.85 11.97
CA THR A 47 -12.06 10.50 12.72
C THR A 47 -10.90 11.40 12.34
N SER A 48 -9.85 11.44 13.17
CA SER A 48 -8.59 12.12 12.89
C SER A 48 -7.45 11.11 12.95
N LEU A 49 -6.67 11.03 11.88
CA LEU A 49 -5.42 10.28 11.85
C LEU A 49 -4.26 11.22 12.11
N ILE A 50 -3.48 10.94 13.15
CA ILE A 50 -2.31 11.74 13.53
C ILE A 50 -1.05 10.96 13.17
N ASN A 51 -0.22 11.56 12.33
CA ASN A 51 1.09 11.03 11.99
C ASN A 51 2.18 11.83 12.72
N GLU A 52 2.81 11.21 13.71
CA GLU A 52 3.77 11.90 14.58
C GLU A 52 5.19 11.99 14.01
N SER A 53 5.68 10.95 13.32
CA SER A 53 7.13 10.88 13.04
C SER A 53 7.56 10.14 11.78
N SER A 54 6.62 9.52 11.05
CA SER A 54 6.93 8.72 9.86
C SER A 54 6.40 9.39 8.58
N GLU A 55 6.87 8.93 7.43
CA GLU A 55 6.13 9.15 6.18
C GLU A 55 4.93 8.20 6.19
N GLU A 56 3.76 8.66 5.84
CA GLU A 56 2.59 7.79 5.75
C GLU A 56 1.87 7.99 4.42
N VAL A 57 1.48 6.91 3.77
CA VAL A 57 0.66 6.94 2.58
C VAL A 57 -0.59 6.11 2.80
N LEU A 58 -1.73 6.69 2.43
CA LEU A 58 -3.03 6.06 2.52
C LEU A 58 -3.60 5.86 1.12
N TYR A 59 -4.42 4.83 0.96
CA TYR A 59 -5.13 4.57 -0.27
C TYR A 59 -6.56 4.14 0.04
N VAL A 60 -7.54 4.84 -0.53
CA VAL A 60 -8.95 4.49 -0.41
C VAL A 60 -9.23 3.30 -1.33
N ILE A 61 -9.36 2.11 -0.72
CA ILE A 61 -9.64 0.86 -1.44
C ILE A 61 -11.10 0.85 -1.91
N ASP A 62 -12.01 1.23 -1.01
CA ASP A 62 -13.45 1.21 -1.25
C ASP A 62 -14.14 2.29 -0.44
N GLY A 63 -15.31 2.75 -0.91
CA GLY A 63 -16.11 3.76 -0.25
C GLY A 63 -15.78 5.20 -0.66
N SER A 64 -16.28 6.16 0.11
CA SER A 64 -16.15 7.60 -0.15
C SER A 64 -16.34 8.43 1.12
N GLY A 65 -15.93 9.68 1.06
CA GLY A 65 -16.06 10.64 2.14
C GLY A 65 -15.26 11.90 1.88
N THR A 66 -14.77 12.53 2.94
CA THR A 66 -13.89 13.70 2.83
C THR A 66 -12.58 13.50 3.58
N ALA A 67 -11.52 14.16 3.08
CA ALA A 67 -10.23 14.29 3.75
C ALA A 67 -9.88 15.78 3.85
N ASN A 68 -9.80 16.32 5.08
CA ASN A 68 -9.68 17.76 5.34
C ASN A 68 -10.72 18.60 4.58
N GLY A 69 -11.97 18.10 4.48
CA GLY A 69 -13.07 18.73 3.76
C GLY A 69 -13.02 18.62 2.22
N GLN A 70 -12.03 17.95 1.65
CA GLN A 70 -11.98 17.64 0.21
C GLN A 70 -12.63 16.27 -0.04
N ASP A 71 -13.51 16.17 -1.03
CA ASP A 71 -14.13 14.90 -1.41
C ASP A 71 -13.09 13.88 -1.88
N ILE A 72 -13.22 12.65 -1.38
CA ILE A 72 -12.40 11.50 -1.75
C ILE A 72 -13.28 10.28 -2.01
N GLU A 73 -12.80 9.42 -2.88
CA GLU A 73 -13.49 8.18 -3.28
C GLU A 73 -12.47 7.05 -3.49
N SER A 74 -12.95 5.85 -3.76
CA SER A 74 -12.09 4.73 -4.15
C SER A 74 -11.07 5.14 -5.22
N ASN A 75 -9.85 4.63 -5.12
CA ASN A 75 -8.69 4.98 -5.95
C ASN A 75 -8.10 6.37 -5.67
N THR A 76 -8.30 6.92 -4.48
CA THR A 76 -7.59 8.12 -4.01
C THR A 76 -6.38 7.71 -3.17
N GLY A 77 -5.20 8.23 -3.51
CA GLY A 77 -3.98 8.17 -2.71
C GLY A 77 -3.81 9.44 -1.88
N ILE A 78 -3.33 9.30 -0.65
CA ILE A 78 -3.06 10.43 0.24
C ILE A 78 -1.65 10.26 0.81
N TYR A 79 -0.83 11.29 0.69
CA TYR A 79 0.44 11.40 1.40
C TYR A 79 0.25 12.24 2.64
N LEU A 80 0.59 11.70 3.78
CA LEU A 80 0.52 12.34 5.09
C LEU A 80 1.93 12.53 5.64
N PRO A 81 2.49 13.75 5.59
CA PRO A 81 3.82 14.04 6.11
C PRO A 81 3.92 13.81 7.61
N PRO A 82 5.15 13.68 8.17
CA PRO A 82 5.35 13.69 9.62
C PRO A 82 4.80 14.94 10.27
N ASN A 83 4.34 14.82 11.52
CA ASN A 83 3.77 15.88 12.36
C ASN A 83 2.53 16.56 11.74
N THR A 84 1.74 15.79 11.03
CA THR A 84 0.46 16.25 10.45
C THR A 84 -0.71 15.42 10.92
N ALA A 85 -1.89 16.04 10.90
CA ALA A 85 -3.17 15.38 11.12
C ALA A 85 -3.98 15.39 9.82
N LEU A 86 -4.83 14.38 9.67
CA LEU A 86 -5.75 14.21 8.56
C LEU A 86 -7.15 13.95 9.13
N GLU A 87 -8.06 14.90 8.93
CA GLU A 87 -9.46 14.75 9.28
C GLU A 87 -10.16 13.94 8.18
N LEU A 88 -10.80 12.86 8.55
CA LEU A 88 -11.55 11.99 7.65
C LEU A 88 -12.99 11.87 8.11
N GLU A 89 -13.92 11.89 7.17
CA GLU A 89 -15.34 11.67 7.44
C GLU A 89 -15.97 10.91 6.28
N GLY A 90 -16.73 9.85 6.58
CA GLY A 90 -17.42 9.05 5.57
C GLY A 90 -17.46 7.57 5.92
N THR A 91 -17.75 6.75 4.91
CA THR A 91 -17.72 5.29 5.02
C THR A 91 -16.74 4.76 3.99
N MET A 92 -15.58 4.27 4.45
CA MET A 92 -14.50 3.86 3.55
C MET A 92 -13.56 2.84 4.17
N THR A 93 -12.89 2.09 3.32
CA THR A 93 -11.79 1.18 3.66
C THR A 93 -10.48 1.75 3.13
N ILE A 94 -9.50 1.93 3.99
CA ILE A 94 -8.19 2.51 3.66
C ILE A 94 -7.08 1.50 3.93
N ALA A 95 -6.17 1.31 2.96
CA ALA A 95 -4.85 0.76 3.22
C ALA A 95 -3.91 1.90 3.64
N SER A 96 -3.28 1.78 4.79
CA SER A 96 -2.33 2.76 5.32
C SER A 96 -0.97 2.09 5.49
N SER A 97 0.07 2.74 4.97
CA SER A 97 1.46 2.30 5.09
C SER A 97 2.30 3.40 5.71
N GLN A 98 2.86 3.12 6.90
CA GLN A 98 3.85 3.98 7.54
C GLN A 98 5.23 3.56 7.06
N CYS A 99 6.05 4.53 6.66
CA CYS A 99 7.35 4.35 6.03
C CYS A 99 8.43 5.11 6.80
N GLY A 100 9.61 4.48 6.93
CA GLY A 100 10.70 5.01 7.76
C GLY A 100 10.69 4.37 9.14
N GLY A 101 11.82 3.77 9.54
CA GLY A 101 12.02 3.25 10.89
C GLY A 101 12.31 4.37 11.88
N GLN A 102 12.20 4.09 13.18
CA GLN A 102 12.54 5.02 14.28
C GLN A 102 13.98 5.57 14.23
N ALA A 103 14.83 5.07 13.33
CA ALA A 103 16.26 5.42 13.25
C ALA A 103 16.62 6.38 12.10
N LEU A 104 15.68 6.78 11.22
CA LEU A 104 16.01 7.60 10.07
C LEU A 104 15.58 9.05 10.26
N SER A 105 16.51 9.80 10.76
CA SER A 105 16.65 11.27 10.80
C SER A 105 15.95 11.99 11.94
N PRO A 106 16.67 12.86 12.64
CA PRO A 106 16.03 13.82 13.51
C PRO A 106 15.10 14.68 12.64
N VAL A 107 13.85 14.76 13.06
CA VAL A 107 12.87 15.70 12.54
C VAL A 107 13.58 17.05 12.37
N ARG A 108 13.63 17.57 11.15
CA ARG A 108 14.08 18.94 10.92
C ARG A 108 13.03 19.86 11.55
N THR A 109 13.25 20.17 12.83
CA THR A 109 12.48 21.20 13.52
C THR A 109 12.68 22.52 12.78
N GLY A 110 11.61 23.05 12.17
CA GLY A 110 11.64 24.36 11.51
C GLY A 110 11.19 24.43 10.06
N MET A 111 10.80 23.32 9.42
CA MET A 111 10.08 23.39 8.14
C MET A 111 8.58 23.51 8.43
N ASN A 112 7.93 24.47 7.77
CA ASN A 112 6.48 24.53 7.72
C ASN A 112 5.97 23.13 7.31
N ALA A 113 5.07 22.54 8.12
CA ALA A 113 4.49 21.26 7.82
C ALA A 113 3.90 21.32 6.39
N CYS A 114 4.37 20.46 5.50
CA CYS A 114 3.79 20.34 4.18
C CYS A 114 2.38 19.81 4.37
N PRO A 115 1.34 20.39 3.74
CA PRO A 115 -0.01 19.87 3.87
C PRO A 115 -0.12 18.47 3.28
N PRO A 116 -1.07 17.63 3.74
CA PRO A 116 -1.37 16.37 3.10
C PRO A 116 -1.60 16.55 1.60
N GLN A 117 -1.07 15.62 0.79
CA GLN A 117 -1.30 15.63 -0.66
C GLN A 117 -2.36 14.58 -0.99
N ILE A 118 -3.45 14.99 -1.60
CA ILE A 118 -4.56 14.13 -2.02
C ILE A 118 -4.54 14.02 -3.54
N VAL A 119 -4.57 12.79 -4.06
CA VAL A 119 -4.37 12.51 -5.47
C VAL A 119 -5.33 11.44 -5.96
N SER A 120 -6.11 11.72 -7.00
CA SER A 120 -6.92 10.70 -7.67
C SER A 120 -6.09 9.90 -8.67
N LEU A 121 -6.28 8.59 -8.70
CA LEU A 121 -5.60 7.69 -9.65
C LEU A 121 -5.86 8.09 -11.11
N ARG A 122 -7.06 8.57 -11.42
CA ARG A 122 -7.43 8.98 -12.80
C ARG A 122 -6.59 10.16 -13.30
N ASP A 123 -6.08 11.02 -12.42
CA ASP A 123 -5.33 12.21 -12.76
C ASP A 123 -3.83 11.93 -12.99
N LYS A 124 -3.39 10.70 -12.74
CA LYS A 124 -2.00 10.28 -12.91
C LYS A 124 -1.76 9.65 -14.28
N PRO A 125 -0.64 9.98 -14.93
CA PRO A 125 -0.30 9.39 -16.21
C PRO A 125 -0.07 7.88 -16.07
N MET A 126 -0.58 7.12 -17.05
CA MET A 126 -0.28 5.71 -17.18
C MET A 126 1.10 5.52 -17.78
N GLN A 127 1.93 4.72 -17.12
CA GLN A 127 3.24 4.30 -17.60
C GLN A 127 3.18 2.82 -17.97
N LYS A 128 3.86 2.42 -19.06
CA LYS A 128 3.90 1.04 -19.52
C LYS A 128 5.28 0.44 -19.33
N THR A 129 5.31 -0.82 -18.93
CA THR A 129 6.53 -1.64 -18.84
C THR A 129 6.22 -3.02 -19.43
N GLY A 130 6.59 -3.21 -20.70
CA GLY A 130 6.20 -4.41 -21.46
C GLY A 130 4.68 -4.47 -21.64
N ASP A 131 4.09 -5.57 -21.20
CA ASP A 131 2.65 -5.83 -21.24
C ASP A 131 1.87 -5.32 -20.01
N ARG A 132 2.55 -4.63 -19.09
CA ARG A 132 2.00 -4.09 -17.84
C ARG A 132 1.91 -2.60 -17.87
N TRP A 133 1.06 -2.07 -16.97
CA TRP A 133 1.02 -0.64 -16.73
C TRP A 133 1.01 -0.35 -15.23
N TYR A 134 1.40 0.87 -14.89
CA TYR A 134 1.25 1.41 -13.54
C TYR A 134 1.02 2.92 -13.59
N ARG A 135 0.49 3.45 -12.49
CA ARG A 135 0.35 4.88 -12.23
C ARG A 135 0.91 5.16 -10.85
N GLU A 136 1.89 6.04 -10.76
CA GLU A 136 2.43 6.51 -9.48
C GLU A 136 1.51 7.57 -8.90
N LEU A 137 0.94 7.29 -7.73
CA LEU A 137 0.13 8.24 -6.96
C LEU A 137 1.02 9.21 -6.19
N ILE A 138 1.92 8.66 -5.40
CA ILE A 138 2.88 9.39 -4.56
C ILE A 138 4.29 8.95 -4.93
N SER A 139 5.18 9.93 -5.12
CA SER A 139 6.60 9.73 -5.38
C SER A 139 7.37 10.81 -4.61
N GLN A 140 7.58 10.54 -3.32
CA GLN A 140 8.29 11.38 -2.36
C GLN A 140 9.48 10.59 -1.78
N GLN A 141 9.61 10.46 -0.46
CA GLN A 141 10.52 9.52 0.18
C GLN A 141 10.02 8.07 0.08
N VAL A 142 8.75 7.91 -0.25
CA VAL A 142 8.00 6.66 -0.43
C VAL A 142 7.38 6.65 -1.83
N THR A 143 7.26 5.50 -2.45
CA THR A 143 6.49 5.33 -3.69
C THR A 143 5.21 4.57 -3.39
N GLN A 144 4.07 5.15 -3.78
CA GLN A 144 2.77 4.50 -3.82
C GLN A 144 2.27 4.46 -5.27
N PHE A 145 1.90 3.31 -5.74
CA PHE A 145 1.43 3.13 -7.12
C PHE A 145 0.30 2.12 -7.22
N VAL A 146 -0.48 2.21 -8.27
CA VAL A 146 -1.39 1.15 -8.71
C VAL A 146 -0.86 0.59 -10.01
N GLY A 147 -0.71 -0.72 -10.06
CA GLY A 147 -0.28 -1.46 -11.25
C GLY A 147 -1.31 -2.48 -11.70
N ALA A 148 -1.19 -2.93 -12.95
CA ALA A 148 -1.97 -4.02 -13.49
C ALA A 148 -1.07 -5.05 -14.18
N ILE A 149 -1.42 -6.31 -13.96
CA ILE A 149 -0.72 -7.49 -14.47
C ILE A 149 -1.70 -8.22 -15.37
N PRO A 150 -1.40 -8.42 -16.68
CA PRO A 150 -2.23 -9.22 -17.57
C PRO A 150 -2.21 -10.70 -17.15
N PRO A 151 -3.12 -11.53 -17.67
CA PRO A 151 -3.09 -12.97 -17.44
C PRO A 151 -1.72 -13.58 -17.74
N GLY A 152 -1.24 -14.44 -16.83
CA GLY A 152 0.05 -15.08 -16.92
C GLY A 152 0.97 -14.81 -15.74
N ARG A 153 2.15 -15.48 -15.75
CA ARG A 153 3.14 -15.35 -14.68
C ARG A 153 4.15 -14.24 -14.99
N ALA A 154 4.35 -13.36 -14.03
CA ALA A 154 5.42 -12.37 -14.08
C ALA A 154 6.81 -13.04 -14.05
N PRO A 155 7.84 -12.47 -14.67
CA PRO A 155 9.22 -12.91 -14.42
C PRO A 155 9.58 -12.77 -12.95
N ASP A 156 10.38 -13.73 -12.45
CA ASP A 156 10.95 -13.65 -11.12
C ASP A 156 11.88 -12.44 -11.03
N HIS A 157 11.77 -11.69 -9.96
CA HIS A 157 12.58 -10.50 -9.70
C HIS A 157 12.67 -10.23 -8.20
N HIS A 158 13.50 -9.25 -7.81
CA HIS A 158 13.55 -8.77 -6.44
C HIS A 158 13.73 -7.26 -6.40
N HIS A 159 13.50 -6.66 -5.25
CA HIS A 159 13.72 -5.26 -4.98
C HIS A 159 14.79 -5.05 -3.90
N LEU A 160 15.47 -3.90 -3.92
CA LEU A 160 16.44 -3.53 -2.89
C LEU A 160 15.80 -2.87 -1.67
N TYR A 161 14.50 -2.72 -1.68
CA TYR A 161 13.64 -2.15 -0.65
C TYR A 161 12.59 -3.16 -0.19
N GLU A 162 11.92 -2.86 0.93
CA GLU A 162 10.73 -3.57 1.34
C GLU A 162 9.51 -3.07 0.56
N GLU A 163 8.58 -3.96 0.31
CA GLU A 163 7.34 -3.66 -0.38
C GLU A 163 6.14 -4.26 0.34
N VAL A 164 5.04 -3.52 0.38
CA VAL A 164 3.72 -4.06 0.71
C VAL A 164 2.80 -3.93 -0.49
N ILE A 165 1.99 -4.97 -0.71
CA ILE A 165 1.06 -5.04 -1.85
C ILE A 165 -0.33 -5.35 -1.31
N CYS A 166 -1.36 -4.68 -1.88
CA CYS A 166 -2.76 -5.09 -1.73
C CYS A 166 -3.32 -5.43 -3.11
N ILE A 167 -3.87 -6.62 -3.27
CA ILE A 167 -4.59 -7.00 -4.49
C ILE A 167 -5.95 -6.30 -4.46
N LEU A 168 -6.14 -5.39 -5.41
CA LEU A 168 -7.37 -4.59 -5.54
C LEU A 168 -8.44 -5.34 -6.31
N ASP A 169 -8.04 -6.07 -7.36
CA ASP A 169 -8.95 -6.84 -8.22
C ASP A 169 -8.21 -8.01 -8.87
N GLY A 170 -8.94 -9.09 -9.15
CA GLY A 170 -8.42 -10.29 -9.78
C GLY A 170 -8.00 -11.38 -8.79
N GLU A 171 -7.48 -12.48 -9.33
CA GLU A 171 -7.04 -13.66 -8.60
C GLU A 171 -5.78 -14.29 -9.21
N GLY A 172 -4.99 -14.97 -8.41
CA GLY A 172 -3.75 -15.55 -8.89
C GLY A 172 -2.94 -16.26 -7.84
N THR A 173 -1.63 -16.25 -8.01
CA THR A 173 -0.67 -16.88 -7.11
C THR A 173 0.47 -15.93 -6.81
N MET A 174 0.79 -15.79 -5.54
CA MET A 174 2.04 -15.19 -5.06
C MET A 174 3.11 -16.26 -4.97
N TRP A 175 4.22 -16.05 -5.64
CA TRP A 175 5.40 -16.89 -5.59
C TRP A 175 6.53 -16.16 -4.85
N ALA A 176 7.19 -16.86 -3.93
CA ALA A 176 8.37 -16.36 -3.23
C ALA A 176 9.36 -17.52 -3.05
N GLY A 177 10.50 -17.47 -3.75
CA GLY A 177 11.43 -18.59 -3.82
C GLY A 177 10.76 -19.85 -4.39
N ALA A 178 10.81 -20.95 -3.65
CA ALA A 178 10.16 -22.22 -4.02
C ALA A 178 8.72 -22.35 -3.49
N SER A 179 8.27 -21.41 -2.66
CA SER A 179 6.95 -21.42 -2.02
C SER A 179 5.95 -20.59 -2.79
N SER A 180 4.67 -20.94 -2.66
CA SER A 180 3.59 -20.16 -3.25
C SER A 180 2.31 -20.24 -2.43
N THR A 181 1.41 -19.26 -2.62
CA THR A 181 0.07 -19.26 -2.05
C THR A 181 -0.93 -18.58 -2.98
N PRO A 182 -2.20 -19.00 -3.00
CA PRO A 182 -3.25 -18.30 -3.73
C PRO A 182 -3.45 -16.89 -3.19
N ILE A 183 -3.69 -15.94 -4.10
CA ILE A 183 -4.09 -14.56 -3.81
C ILE A 183 -5.32 -14.18 -4.62
N ALA A 184 -6.09 -13.25 -4.08
CA ALA A 184 -7.27 -12.69 -4.74
C ALA A 184 -7.50 -11.27 -4.24
N SER A 185 -8.49 -10.58 -4.79
CA SER A 185 -8.94 -9.28 -4.27
C SER A 185 -9.04 -9.29 -2.75
N GLY A 186 -8.45 -8.31 -2.09
CA GLY A 186 -8.32 -8.21 -0.65
C GLY A 186 -7.13 -8.98 -0.04
N SER A 187 -6.25 -9.61 -0.81
CA SER A 187 -4.99 -10.16 -0.30
C SER A 187 -3.99 -9.03 -0.04
N CYS A 188 -3.32 -9.09 1.13
CA CYS A 188 -2.24 -8.21 1.54
C CYS A 188 -0.94 -9.01 1.60
N ILE A 189 0.14 -8.47 1.05
CA ILE A 189 1.43 -9.13 0.90
C ILE A 189 2.52 -8.24 1.47
N PHE A 190 3.49 -8.82 2.18
CA PHE A 190 4.74 -8.17 2.59
C PHE A 190 5.91 -8.88 1.93
N LEU A 191 6.80 -8.10 1.34
CA LEU A 191 8.03 -8.55 0.69
C LEU A 191 9.25 -7.91 1.35
N PRO A 192 10.09 -8.71 2.01
CA PRO A 192 11.40 -8.25 2.48
C PRO A 192 12.32 -7.85 1.33
N ARG A 193 13.32 -7.04 1.64
CA ARG A 193 14.39 -6.67 0.69
C ARG A 193 15.04 -7.92 0.09
N LYS A 194 15.32 -7.86 -1.20
CA LYS A 194 16.00 -8.92 -1.97
C LYS A 194 15.25 -10.27 -2.03
N GLN A 195 13.99 -10.31 -1.60
CA GLN A 195 13.17 -11.49 -1.75
C GLN A 195 12.84 -11.71 -3.22
N VAL A 196 13.32 -12.81 -3.79
CA VAL A 196 12.93 -13.22 -5.15
C VAL A 196 11.46 -13.63 -5.15
N HIS A 197 10.69 -13.01 -6.00
CA HIS A 197 9.25 -13.19 -6.05
C HIS A 197 8.66 -12.91 -7.43
N CYS A 198 7.43 -13.36 -7.63
CA CYS A 198 6.58 -12.90 -8.71
C CYS A 198 5.10 -13.08 -8.38
N VAL A 199 4.26 -12.33 -9.06
CA VAL A 199 2.82 -12.50 -9.07
C VAL A 199 2.40 -13.14 -10.38
N GLU A 200 1.58 -14.18 -10.29
CA GLU A 200 0.93 -14.83 -11.42
C GLU A 200 -0.55 -14.47 -11.40
N ASN A 201 -1.03 -13.84 -12.46
CA ASN A 201 -2.46 -13.60 -12.65
C ASN A 201 -3.07 -14.85 -13.31
N ARG A 202 -3.98 -15.52 -12.61
CA ARG A 202 -4.69 -16.71 -13.10
C ARG A 202 -6.09 -16.43 -13.62
N GLY A 203 -6.51 -15.17 -13.53
CA GLY A 203 -7.77 -14.72 -14.13
C GLY A 203 -7.70 -14.58 -15.63
N THR A 204 -8.80 -14.16 -16.23
CA THR A 204 -8.94 -13.89 -17.68
C THR A 204 -8.84 -12.40 -18.01
N SER A 205 -8.84 -11.53 -17.00
CA SER A 205 -8.71 -10.08 -17.08
C SER A 205 -7.46 -9.60 -16.33
N GLU A 206 -7.11 -8.33 -16.45
CA GLU A 206 -6.00 -7.74 -15.69
C GLU A 206 -6.25 -7.85 -14.18
N MET A 207 -5.23 -8.28 -13.45
CA MET A 207 -5.17 -8.18 -11.99
C MET A 207 -4.64 -6.81 -11.60
N ARG A 208 -5.34 -6.09 -10.74
CA ARG A 208 -4.92 -4.78 -10.24
C ARG A 208 -4.37 -4.90 -8.82
N LEU A 209 -3.29 -4.18 -8.57
CA LEU A 209 -2.67 -4.12 -7.24
C LEU A 209 -2.27 -2.70 -6.85
N LEU A 210 -2.35 -2.40 -5.57
CA LEU A 210 -1.69 -1.29 -4.92
C LEU A 210 -0.32 -1.78 -4.45
N GLY A 211 0.74 -1.05 -4.74
CA GLY A 211 2.07 -1.28 -4.19
C GLY A 211 2.59 -0.05 -3.45
N VAL A 212 3.26 -0.29 -2.32
CA VAL A 212 3.98 0.74 -1.56
C VAL A 212 5.35 0.21 -1.20
N PHE A 213 6.39 0.98 -1.50
CA PHE A 213 7.74 0.64 -1.09
C PHE A 213 8.54 1.82 -0.57
N TYR A 214 9.45 1.50 0.34
CA TYR A 214 10.34 2.44 1.00
C TYR A 214 11.76 1.85 1.12
N PRO A 215 12.80 2.65 0.84
CA PRO A 215 12.76 4.00 0.28
C PRO A 215 12.14 4.04 -1.13
N ALA A 216 11.85 5.25 -1.62
CA ALA A 216 11.25 5.44 -2.94
C ALA A 216 12.09 4.81 -4.06
N GLY A 217 11.42 4.30 -5.07
CA GLY A 217 12.01 3.68 -6.25
C GLY A 217 11.02 3.66 -7.40
N SER A 218 11.37 2.97 -8.48
CA SER A 218 10.49 2.83 -9.64
C SER A 218 9.78 1.47 -9.65
N PRO A 219 8.44 1.43 -9.87
CA PRO A 219 7.71 0.17 -10.06
C PRO A 219 8.19 -0.66 -11.26
N ALA A 220 8.93 -0.03 -12.19
CA ALA A 220 9.54 -0.69 -13.33
C ALA A 220 10.92 -1.31 -13.03
N ALA A 221 11.55 -0.97 -11.90
CA ALA A 221 12.87 -1.48 -11.55
C ALA A 221 12.79 -2.98 -11.18
N ARG A 222 13.69 -3.76 -11.76
CA ARG A 222 13.85 -5.19 -11.51
C ARG A 222 15.34 -5.48 -11.37
N TYR A 223 15.70 -6.31 -10.40
CA TYR A 223 17.05 -6.74 -10.13
C TYR A 223 17.17 -8.26 -10.15
#